data_11ad23eafc8ccbf78741a2a6f8f65d9d
#
_entry.id   11ad23eafc8ccbf78741a2a6f8f65d9d
#
_cell.length_a   1.000
_cell.length_b   1.000
_cell.length_c   1.000
_cell.angle_alpha   90.00
_cell.angle_beta   90.00
_cell.angle_gamma   90.00
#
_symmetry.space_group_name_H-M   'P 1'
#
loop_
_entity.id
_entity.type
_entity.pdbx_description
1 polymer ?
#
loop_
_entity_poly.entity_id
_entity_poly.type
_entity_poly.pdbx_seq_one_letter_code
_entity_poly.pdbx_strand_id
1 'polypeptide(L)'
;MVHSMTAFARVEKAGVQGTLSWELRSVNSRYLEPHLRLPESFRDLEGAVREALRQGLSRGKLECTLRFTEESTGKPLQVDRERAAQLVAAAETVAGLIKNPAALNPLEVLTWPGVLVADATDPQALNAEALALFNQGLKELKAGREREGAELARLINERLTSIEEDVVTLRELVPQMLATQRQKVLDRFTDMKAELDPQRLEQEMVMLAQKSDVAEELDRLSTHIIEVRRVLKSGGAAGRRLDFLMQELNREANTLGSKAFDPRSTQAAVNLKVLIEQMREQVQNIE
;
A
#
# COMPACT_ATOMS: atom_id res chain seq x y z
N MET A 1 6.57 -3.38 -14.79
CA MET A 1 6.99 -2.94 -13.45
C MET A 1 5.84 -3.20 -12.50
N VAL A 2 6.13 -3.56 -11.28
CA VAL A 2 5.13 -3.73 -10.21
C VAL A 2 4.83 -2.38 -9.54
N HIS A 3 3.62 -2.22 -9.00
CA HIS A 3 3.18 -1.02 -8.31
C HIS A 3 2.91 -1.34 -6.84
N SER A 4 3.13 -0.37 -5.95
CA SER A 4 2.63 -0.48 -4.59
C SER A 4 1.12 -0.24 -4.54
N MET A 5 0.43 -0.90 -3.62
CA MET A 5 -0.98 -0.61 -3.32
C MET A 5 -1.14 0.55 -2.33
N THR A 6 -0.08 0.94 -1.63
CA THR A 6 -0.07 2.07 -0.70
C THR A 6 0.50 3.29 -1.38
N ALA A 7 -0.15 4.43 -1.22
CA ALA A 7 0.39 5.73 -1.63
C ALA A 7 -0.42 6.86 -1.01
N PHE A 8 0.17 8.03 -0.97
CA PHE A 8 -0.46 9.28 -0.57
C PHE A 8 -0.09 10.38 -1.57
N ALA A 9 -1.09 11.20 -1.91
CA ALA A 9 -0.88 12.42 -2.67
C ALA A 9 -1.72 13.54 -2.07
N ARG A 10 -1.15 14.74 -1.99
CA ARG A 10 -1.85 15.96 -1.63
C ARG A 10 -1.52 17.02 -2.66
N VAL A 11 -2.57 17.58 -3.23
CA VAL A 11 -2.45 18.70 -4.17
C VAL A 11 -3.32 19.84 -3.69
N GLU A 12 -2.82 21.05 -3.87
CA GLU A 12 -3.47 22.26 -3.41
C GLU A 12 -3.37 23.35 -4.48
N LYS A 13 -4.42 24.12 -4.63
CA LYS A 13 -4.46 25.24 -5.56
C LYS A 13 -5.23 26.41 -4.93
N ALA A 14 -4.55 27.54 -4.78
CA ALA A 14 -5.18 28.81 -4.46
C ALA A 14 -5.79 29.40 -5.74
N GLY A 15 -7.05 29.77 -5.66
CA GLY A 15 -7.81 30.44 -6.73
C GLY A 15 -8.37 31.77 -6.24
N VAL A 16 -9.08 32.49 -7.12
CA VAL A 16 -9.70 33.79 -6.79
C VAL A 16 -10.80 33.68 -5.73
N GLN A 17 -11.39 32.49 -5.60
CA GLN A 17 -12.54 32.24 -4.74
C GLN A 17 -12.17 31.55 -3.42
N GLY A 18 -10.92 31.09 -3.30
CA GLY A 18 -10.44 30.35 -2.15
C GLY A 18 -9.42 29.28 -2.54
N THR A 19 -9.07 28.45 -1.57
CA THR A 19 -8.09 27.38 -1.75
C THR A 19 -8.77 26.03 -1.82
N LEU A 20 -8.55 25.31 -2.93
CA LEU A 20 -8.93 23.92 -3.13
C LEU A 20 -7.78 23.00 -2.71
N SER A 21 -8.07 21.95 -1.94
CA SER A 21 -7.08 20.94 -1.54
C SER A 21 -7.68 19.54 -1.66
N TRP A 22 -6.99 18.67 -2.39
CA TRP A 22 -7.30 17.25 -2.46
C TRP A 22 -6.26 16.43 -1.70
N GLU A 23 -6.76 15.54 -0.85
CA GLU A 23 -5.97 14.47 -0.22
C GLU A 23 -6.46 13.13 -0.76
N LEU A 24 -5.54 12.36 -1.36
CA LEU A 24 -5.79 11.02 -1.89
C LEU A 24 -4.90 10.02 -1.16
N ARG A 25 -5.50 9.01 -0.58
CA ARG A 25 -4.80 7.93 0.12
C ARG A 25 -5.24 6.58 -0.43
N SER A 26 -4.29 5.76 -0.82
CA SER A 26 -4.50 4.38 -1.25
C SER A 26 -3.97 3.42 -0.19
N VAL A 27 -4.73 2.37 0.12
CA VAL A 27 -4.31 1.25 0.95
C VAL A 27 -4.69 -0.07 0.30
N ASN A 28 -4.04 -1.15 0.72
CA ASN A 28 -4.29 -2.47 0.17
C ASN A 28 -5.76 -2.88 0.33
N SER A 29 -6.41 -3.23 -0.78
CA SER A 29 -7.72 -3.90 -0.83
C SER A 29 -7.81 -4.82 -2.03
N ARG A 30 -8.65 -5.86 -1.91
CA ARG A 30 -8.89 -6.82 -2.99
C ARG A 30 -9.61 -6.19 -4.19
N TYR A 31 -10.49 -5.23 -3.95
CA TYR A 31 -11.31 -4.53 -4.93
C TYR A 31 -11.00 -3.05 -4.93
N LEU A 32 -11.45 -2.35 -5.97
CA LEU A 32 -11.42 -0.90 -6.02
C LEU A 32 -12.58 -0.35 -5.19
N GLU A 33 -12.27 0.25 -4.06
CA GLU A 33 -13.24 0.78 -3.09
C GLU A 33 -13.02 2.28 -2.89
N PRO A 34 -13.64 3.15 -3.71
CA PRO A 34 -13.49 4.59 -3.56
C PRO A 34 -14.42 5.14 -2.45
N HIS A 35 -13.83 5.76 -1.46
CA HIS A 35 -14.50 6.53 -0.41
C HIS A 35 -14.23 8.02 -0.66
N LEU A 36 -15.29 8.77 -1.00
CA LEU A 36 -15.22 10.18 -1.31
C LEU A 36 -15.77 11.00 -0.14
N ARG A 37 -15.06 12.05 0.24
CA ARG A 37 -15.50 13.06 1.19
C ARG A 37 -15.47 14.41 0.49
N LEU A 38 -16.64 14.88 0.07
CA LEU A 38 -16.83 16.13 -0.67
C LEU A 38 -17.68 17.08 0.16
N PRO A 39 -17.37 18.38 0.19
CA PRO A 39 -18.29 19.39 0.67
C PRO A 39 -19.58 19.38 -0.18
N GLU A 40 -20.71 19.81 0.38
CA GLU A 40 -22.02 19.76 -0.31
C GLU A 40 -22.02 20.52 -1.65
N SER A 41 -21.30 21.64 -1.73
CA SER A 41 -21.14 22.44 -2.94
C SER A 41 -20.42 21.72 -4.10
N PHE A 42 -19.76 20.60 -3.84
CA PHE A 42 -19.01 19.80 -4.83
C PHE A 42 -19.61 18.41 -5.06
N ARG A 43 -20.83 18.15 -4.59
CA ARG A 43 -21.44 16.82 -4.65
C ARG A 43 -21.62 16.31 -6.08
N ASP A 44 -21.85 17.21 -7.02
CA ASP A 44 -21.98 16.87 -8.45
C ASP A 44 -20.70 16.26 -9.05
N LEU A 45 -19.55 16.48 -8.44
CA LEU A 45 -18.28 15.89 -8.89
C LEU A 45 -18.14 14.39 -8.59
N GLU A 46 -18.97 13.83 -7.71
CA GLU A 46 -18.82 12.45 -7.26
C GLU A 46 -18.75 11.46 -8.41
N GLY A 47 -19.64 11.61 -9.41
CA GLY A 47 -19.70 10.73 -10.59
C GLY A 47 -18.42 10.78 -11.41
N ALA A 48 -17.93 11.99 -11.71
CA ALA A 48 -16.72 12.20 -12.51
C ALA A 48 -15.44 11.68 -11.79
N VAL A 49 -15.35 11.91 -10.48
CA VAL A 49 -14.24 11.42 -9.65
C VAL A 49 -14.23 9.90 -9.61
N ARG A 50 -15.38 9.25 -9.41
CA ARG A 50 -15.49 7.78 -9.42
C ARG A 50 -15.09 7.18 -10.76
N GLU A 51 -15.47 7.82 -11.85
CA GLU A 51 -15.09 7.37 -13.20
C GLU A 51 -13.59 7.51 -13.44
N ALA A 52 -12.98 8.63 -13.07
CA ALA A 52 -11.54 8.84 -13.17
C ALA A 52 -10.75 7.80 -12.36
N LEU A 53 -11.24 7.43 -11.17
CA LEU A 53 -10.63 6.37 -10.35
C LEU A 53 -10.72 5.00 -11.02
N ARG A 54 -11.87 4.63 -11.60
CA ARG A 54 -12.06 3.35 -12.33
C ARG A 54 -11.16 3.22 -13.55
N GLN A 55 -10.99 4.31 -14.29
CA GLN A 55 -10.09 4.35 -15.45
C GLN A 55 -8.61 4.33 -15.03
N GLY A 56 -8.32 4.84 -13.85
CA GLY A 56 -6.98 5.06 -13.39
C GLY A 56 -6.36 3.93 -12.58
N LEU A 57 -7.16 3.13 -11.89
CA LEU A 57 -6.72 2.14 -10.91
C LEU A 57 -7.57 0.88 -11.00
N SER A 58 -6.94 -0.29 -10.81
CA SER A 58 -7.61 -1.59 -10.90
C SER A 58 -8.12 -2.09 -9.53
N ARG A 59 -7.44 -1.75 -8.44
CA ARG A 59 -7.80 -2.14 -7.08
C ARG A 59 -7.22 -1.20 -6.02
N GLY A 60 -7.63 -1.38 -4.78
CA GLY A 60 -7.21 -0.60 -3.62
C GLY A 60 -8.40 0.10 -2.96
N LYS A 61 -8.34 0.28 -1.65
CA LYS A 61 -9.24 1.17 -0.94
C LYS A 61 -8.68 2.59 -1.05
N LEU A 62 -9.47 3.50 -1.62
CA LEU A 62 -9.09 4.88 -1.87
C LEU A 62 -9.92 5.81 -1.02
N GLU A 63 -9.27 6.61 -0.21
CA GLU A 63 -9.87 7.70 0.52
C GLU A 63 -9.49 9.01 -0.18
N CYS A 64 -10.49 9.70 -0.74
CA CYS A 64 -10.31 10.96 -1.46
C CYS A 64 -11.12 12.04 -0.74
N THR A 65 -10.43 13.03 -0.18
CA THR A 65 -11.05 14.13 0.57
C THR A 65 -10.77 15.44 -0.15
N LEU A 66 -11.84 16.14 -0.54
CA LEU A 66 -11.78 17.52 -1.01
C LEU A 66 -12.02 18.45 0.16
N ARG A 67 -11.19 19.47 0.30
CA ARG A 67 -11.42 20.61 1.18
C ARG A 67 -11.42 21.88 0.34
N PHE A 68 -12.36 22.74 0.62
CA PHE A 68 -12.45 24.08 0.06
C PHE A 68 -12.49 25.09 1.20
N THR A 69 -11.56 26.01 1.19
CA THR A 69 -11.51 27.11 2.15
C THR A 69 -11.73 28.40 1.37
N GLU A 70 -12.90 29.02 1.57
CA GLU A 70 -13.16 30.32 1.01
C GLU A 70 -12.20 31.34 1.63
N GLU A 71 -11.48 32.04 0.79
CA GLU A 71 -10.79 33.24 1.24
C GLU A 71 -11.80 34.40 1.21
N SER A 72 -12.08 34.94 2.39
CA SER A 72 -12.80 36.23 2.46
C SER A 72 -11.89 37.30 1.82
N THR A 73 -11.99 37.40 0.48
CA THR A 73 -11.38 38.52 -0.21
C THR A 73 -11.94 39.77 0.47
N GLY A 74 -11.08 40.73 0.87
CA GLY A 74 -11.49 41.98 1.46
C GLY A 74 -12.32 42.87 0.49
N LYS A 75 -13.15 42.26 -0.31
CA LYS A 75 -14.11 42.89 -1.21
C LYS A 75 -15.18 43.59 -0.38
N PRO A 76 -15.59 44.78 -0.76
CA PRO A 76 -16.66 45.50 -0.07
C PRO A 76 -17.94 44.65 -0.09
N LEU A 77 -18.60 44.54 1.05
CA LEU A 77 -19.89 43.88 1.16
C LEU A 77 -20.88 44.54 0.18
N GLN A 78 -21.46 43.77 -0.69
CA GLN A 78 -22.50 44.23 -1.60
C GLN A 78 -23.87 43.98 -0.97
N VAL A 79 -24.71 45.04 -0.96
CA VAL A 79 -26.06 44.98 -0.41
C VAL A 79 -27.05 45.00 -1.57
N ASP A 80 -27.93 44.01 -1.60
CA ASP A 80 -29.13 44.08 -2.45
C ASP A 80 -30.08 45.14 -1.89
N ARG A 81 -30.01 46.33 -2.50
CA ARG A 81 -30.78 47.51 -2.06
C ARG A 81 -32.28 47.28 -2.20
N GLU A 82 -32.72 46.55 -3.22
CA GLU A 82 -34.13 46.29 -3.43
C GLU A 82 -34.69 45.34 -2.36
N ARG A 83 -33.95 44.26 -2.08
CA ARG A 83 -34.29 43.30 -1.01
C ARG A 83 -34.27 43.94 0.36
N ALA A 84 -33.28 44.78 0.65
CA ALA A 84 -33.18 45.52 1.88
C ALA A 84 -34.37 46.48 2.06
N ALA A 85 -34.75 47.25 1.03
CA ALA A 85 -35.89 48.14 1.06
C ALA A 85 -37.22 47.41 1.28
N GLN A 86 -37.42 46.25 0.61
CA GLN A 86 -38.61 45.40 0.83
C GLN A 86 -38.69 44.90 2.28
N LEU A 87 -37.57 44.48 2.86
CA LEU A 87 -37.51 44.01 4.25
C LEU A 87 -37.83 45.14 5.24
N VAL A 88 -37.25 46.34 5.04
CA VAL A 88 -37.50 47.51 5.91
C VAL A 88 -38.98 47.92 5.85
N ALA A 89 -39.58 47.99 4.65
CA ALA A 89 -41.00 48.30 4.49
C ALA A 89 -41.94 47.29 5.17
N ALA A 90 -41.59 45.98 5.06
CA ALA A 90 -42.32 44.93 5.76
C ALA A 90 -42.21 45.07 7.29
N ALA A 91 -41.02 45.35 7.77
CA ALA A 91 -40.78 45.53 9.21
C ALA A 91 -41.50 46.78 9.76
N GLU A 92 -41.53 47.88 9.03
CA GLU A 92 -42.31 49.09 9.39
C GLU A 92 -43.83 48.80 9.45
N THR A 93 -44.34 48.00 8.52
CA THR A 93 -45.74 47.57 8.54
C THR A 93 -46.06 46.77 9.80
N VAL A 94 -45.17 45.84 10.21
CA VAL A 94 -45.33 45.07 11.45
C VAL A 94 -45.18 45.95 12.68
N ALA A 95 -44.23 46.91 12.67
CA ALA A 95 -44.03 47.84 13.76
C ALA A 95 -45.29 48.68 14.04
N GLY A 96 -46.07 49.04 13.00
CA GLY A 96 -47.36 49.74 13.16
C GLY A 96 -48.42 48.92 13.90
N LEU A 97 -48.26 47.63 14.03
CA LEU A 97 -49.18 46.71 14.76
C LEU A 97 -48.78 46.51 16.24
N ILE A 98 -47.59 46.96 16.63
CA ILE A 98 -47.02 46.75 17.97
C ILE A 98 -47.08 48.01 18.80
N LYS A 99 -47.41 47.87 20.08
CA LYS A 99 -47.59 49.03 21.05
C LYS A 99 -46.24 49.56 21.51
N ASN A 100 -45.20 49.54 21.19
CA ASN A 100 -43.86 50.10 21.44
C ASN A 100 -42.83 49.26 20.62
N PRO A 101 -42.74 49.47 19.31
CA PRO A 101 -41.79 48.77 18.50
C PRO A 101 -40.37 49.22 18.80
N ALA A 102 -39.42 48.28 18.84
CA ALA A 102 -38.01 48.60 18.87
C ALA A 102 -37.56 49.22 17.54
N ALA A 103 -36.53 50.08 17.60
CA ALA A 103 -35.94 50.65 16.39
C ALA A 103 -35.28 49.54 15.57
N LEU A 104 -35.44 49.58 14.24
CA LEU A 104 -34.80 48.66 13.31
C LEU A 104 -33.27 48.77 13.40
N ASN A 105 -32.61 47.66 13.67
CA ASN A 105 -31.15 47.59 13.71
C ASN A 105 -30.63 47.29 12.29
N PRO A 106 -29.83 48.19 11.67
CA PRO A 106 -29.26 47.93 10.34
C PRO A 106 -28.44 46.66 10.22
N LEU A 107 -27.76 46.24 11.30
CA LEU A 107 -26.98 44.96 11.30
C LEU A 107 -27.89 43.74 11.21
N GLU A 108 -29.09 43.78 11.84
CA GLU A 108 -30.08 42.71 11.72
C GLU A 108 -30.64 42.61 10.28
N VAL A 109 -30.86 43.76 9.64
CA VAL A 109 -31.26 43.82 8.22
C VAL A 109 -30.19 43.19 7.33
N LEU A 110 -28.91 43.47 7.58
CA LEU A 110 -27.81 42.87 6.80
C LEU A 110 -27.67 41.34 6.97
N THR A 111 -28.03 40.83 8.16
CA THR A 111 -27.96 39.36 8.39
C THR A 111 -29.15 38.59 7.78
N TRP A 112 -30.18 39.31 7.26
CA TRP A 112 -31.33 38.66 6.67
C TRP A 112 -30.97 37.96 5.33
N PRO A 113 -31.46 36.74 5.10
CA PRO A 113 -31.15 36.01 3.88
C PRO A 113 -31.45 36.79 2.59
N GLY A 114 -30.43 36.93 1.74
CA GLY A 114 -30.52 37.61 0.45
C GLY A 114 -30.35 39.12 0.48
N VAL A 115 -30.08 39.75 1.63
CA VAL A 115 -29.73 41.20 1.74
C VAL A 115 -28.25 41.43 1.45
N LEU A 116 -27.38 40.57 1.98
CA LEU A 116 -25.98 40.55 1.53
C LEU A 116 -25.88 39.68 0.29
N VAL A 117 -25.38 40.24 -0.79
CA VAL A 117 -25.09 39.53 -2.01
C VAL A 117 -23.70 38.91 -1.88
N ALA A 118 -23.62 37.61 -1.77
CA ALA A 118 -22.37 36.90 -2.03
C ALA A 118 -22.04 37.04 -3.52
N ASP A 119 -20.77 37.33 -3.87
CA ASP A 119 -20.33 37.27 -5.25
C ASP A 119 -20.77 35.91 -5.84
N ALA A 120 -21.48 35.94 -6.97
CA ALA A 120 -21.92 34.71 -7.62
C ALA A 120 -20.69 33.91 -8.07
N THR A 121 -20.29 33.01 -7.23
CA THR A 121 -19.32 31.98 -7.61
C THR A 121 -19.94 31.17 -8.74
N ASP A 122 -19.29 31.08 -9.88
CA ASP A 122 -19.73 30.12 -10.92
C ASP A 122 -19.44 28.70 -10.43
N PRO A 123 -20.47 27.92 -10.03
CA PRO A 123 -20.28 26.59 -9.49
C PRO A 123 -19.68 25.63 -10.54
N GLN A 124 -19.93 25.90 -11.82
CA GLN A 124 -19.44 25.04 -12.90
C GLN A 124 -17.94 25.24 -13.11
N ALA A 125 -17.48 26.49 -13.09
CA ALA A 125 -16.05 26.82 -13.17
C ALA A 125 -15.28 26.23 -11.98
N LEU A 126 -15.80 26.37 -10.76
CA LEU A 126 -15.19 25.84 -9.55
C LEU A 126 -15.13 24.30 -9.54
N ASN A 127 -16.21 23.65 -10.00
CA ASN A 127 -16.25 22.19 -10.18
C ASN A 127 -15.22 21.71 -11.23
N ALA A 128 -15.09 22.40 -12.36
CA ALA A 128 -14.10 22.07 -13.37
C ALA A 128 -12.67 22.18 -12.83
N GLU A 129 -12.40 23.23 -12.05
CA GLU A 129 -11.10 23.44 -11.40
C GLU A 129 -10.79 22.34 -10.36
N ALA A 130 -11.76 21.97 -9.53
CA ALA A 130 -11.63 20.91 -8.55
C ALA A 130 -11.38 19.54 -9.21
N LEU A 131 -12.04 19.24 -10.34
CA LEU A 131 -11.83 18.03 -11.10
C LEU A 131 -10.42 18.00 -11.76
N ALA A 132 -9.98 19.12 -12.31
CA ALA A 132 -8.64 19.23 -12.89
C ALA A 132 -7.56 18.98 -11.81
N LEU A 133 -7.73 19.57 -10.63
CA LEU A 133 -6.82 19.37 -9.49
C LEU A 133 -6.86 17.91 -9.00
N PHE A 134 -8.03 17.27 -8.97
CA PHE A 134 -8.16 15.84 -8.67
C PHE A 134 -7.35 14.97 -9.62
N ASN A 135 -7.46 15.22 -10.93
CA ASN A 135 -6.72 14.48 -11.94
C ASN A 135 -5.19 14.64 -11.80
N GLN A 136 -4.74 15.83 -11.40
CA GLN A 136 -3.34 16.04 -11.04
C GLN A 136 -2.96 15.18 -9.83
N GLY A 137 -3.74 15.20 -8.74
CA GLY A 137 -3.51 14.38 -7.56
C GLY A 137 -3.50 12.88 -7.86
N LEU A 138 -4.40 12.42 -8.74
CA LEU A 138 -4.44 11.02 -9.19
C LEU A 138 -3.16 10.63 -9.97
N LYS A 139 -2.65 11.54 -10.79
CA LYS A 139 -1.37 11.32 -11.51
C LYS A 139 -0.20 11.23 -10.53
N GLU A 140 -0.16 12.09 -9.52
CA GLU A 140 0.87 12.06 -8.47
C GLU A 140 0.78 10.79 -7.61
N LEU A 141 -0.43 10.35 -7.27
CA LEU A 141 -0.67 9.10 -6.56
C LEU A 141 -0.13 7.90 -7.35
N LYS A 142 -0.41 7.82 -8.65
CA LYS A 142 0.12 6.77 -9.54
C LYS A 142 1.63 6.77 -9.59
N ALA A 143 2.24 7.93 -9.80
CA ALA A 143 3.70 8.06 -9.80
C ALA A 143 4.32 7.67 -8.44
N GLY A 144 3.63 7.95 -7.32
CA GLY A 144 4.00 7.47 -5.99
C GLY A 144 4.00 5.94 -5.90
N ARG A 145 2.93 5.30 -6.38
CA ARG A 145 2.79 3.83 -6.43
C ARG A 145 3.88 3.17 -7.28
N GLU A 146 4.25 3.77 -8.40
CA GLU A 146 5.33 3.29 -9.27
C GLU A 146 6.69 3.36 -8.57
N ARG A 147 7.03 4.49 -7.95
CA ARG A 147 8.30 4.64 -7.22
C ARG A 147 8.41 3.67 -6.05
N GLU A 148 7.35 3.56 -5.24
CA GLU A 148 7.33 2.64 -4.10
C GLU A 148 7.35 1.18 -4.56
N GLY A 149 6.64 0.82 -5.64
CA GLY A 149 6.69 -0.51 -6.24
C GLY A 149 8.09 -0.89 -6.73
N ALA A 150 8.82 0.05 -7.33
CA ALA A 150 10.19 -0.17 -7.75
C ALA A 150 11.13 -0.41 -6.55
N GLU A 151 10.95 0.32 -5.45
CA GLU A 151 11.72 0.11 -4.22
C GLU A 151 11.42 -1.23 -3.56
N LEU A 152 10.14 -1.63 -3.49
CA LEU A 152 9.76 -2.96 -3.02
C LEU A 152 10.40 -4.08 -3.85
N ALA A 153 10.38 -3.93 -5.18
CA ALA A 153 11.03 -4.89 -6.08
C ALA A 153 12.56 -4.97 -5.86
N ARG A 154 13.22 -3.83 -5.60
CA ARG A 154 14.64 -3.78 -5.27
C ARG A 154 14.93 -4.55 -3.98
N LEU A 155 14.18 -4.27 -2.91
CA LEU A 155 14.33 -4.92 -1.61
C LEU A 155 14.08 -6.44 -1.68
N ILE A 156 13.11 -6.89 -2.46
CA ILE A 156 12.86 -8.31 -2.68
C ILE A 156 14.04 -8.95 -3.44
N ASN A 157 14.55 -8.30 -4.49
CA ASN A 157 15.69 -8.82 -5.23
C ASN A 157 16.97 -8.94 -4.39
N GLU A 158 17.22 -8.04 -3.46
CA GLU A 158 18.34 -8.13 -2.51
C GLU A 158 18.21 -9.38 -1.62
N ARG A 159 17.01 -9.63 -1.08
CA ARG A 159 16.77 -10.83 -0.27
C ARG A 159 16.86 -12.11 -1.08
N LEU A 160 16.39 -12.11 -2.33
CA LEU A 160 16.56 -13.24 -3.25
C LEU A 160 18.03 -13.54 -3.50
N THR A 161 18.88 -12.53 -3.62
CA THR A 161 20.33 -12.70 -3.77
C THR A 161 20.92 -13.33 -2.51
N SER A 162 20.54 -12.88 -1.32
CA SER A 162 20.99 -13.51 -0.07
C SER A 162 20.54 -14.98 0.06
N ILE A 163 19.32 -15.31 -0.34
CA ILE A 163 18.84 -16.71 -0.37
C ILE A 163 19.66 -17.54 -1.38
N GLU A 164 19.99 -17.00 -2.53
CA GLU A 164 20.79 -17.65 -3.56
C GLU A 164 22.21 -17.98 -3.06
N GLU A 165 22.83 -17.04 -2.33
CA GLU A 165 24.13 -17.23 -1.67
C GLU A 165 24.06 -18.33 -0.60
N ASP A 166 23.02 -18.33 0.24
CA ASP A 166 22.78 -19.39 1.22
C ASP A 166 22.59 -20.76 0.56
N VAL A 167 21.86 -20.84 -0.55
CA VAL A 167 21.65 -22.07 -1.33
C VAL A 167 22.98 -22.61 -1.89
N VAL A 168 23.81 -21.74 -2.46
CA VAL A 168 25.14 -22.11 -2.98
C VAL A 168 26.02 -22.65 -1.85
N THR A 169 26.07 -21.92 -0.73
CA THR A 169 26.84 -22.30 0.45
C THR A 169 26.41 -23.67 1.00
N LEU A 170 25.10 -23.92 1.07
CA LEU A 170 24.57 -25.20 1.54
C LEU A 170 24.95 -26.36 0.61
N ARG A 171 24.92 -26.15 -0.72
CA ARG A 171 25.35 -27.19 -1.69
C ARG A 171 26.78 -27.65 -1.43
N GLU A 172 27.68 -26.73 -1.06
CA GLU A 172 29.07 -27.03 -0.77
C GLU A 172 29.27 -27.67 0.61
N LEU A 173 28.46 -27.24 1.59
CA LEU A 173 28.59 -27.68 2.98
C LEU A 173 27.99 -29.06 3.26
N VAL A 174 26.90 -29.43 2.61
CA VAL A 174 26.18 -30.72 2.88
C VAL A 174 27.08 -31.93 2.74
N PRO A 175 27.91 -32.11 1.66
CA PRO A 175 28.85 -33.24 1.59
C PRO A 175 29.88 -33.25 2.71
N GLN A 176 30.38 -32.08 3.11
CA GLN A 176 31.35 -31.95 4.21
C GLN A 176 30.74 -32.31 5.57
N MET A 177 29.48 -31.89 5.81
CA MET A 177 28.74 -32.27 7.01
C MET A 177 28.52 -33.78 7.10
N LEU A 178 28.17 -34.44 6.01
CA LEU A 178 28.02 -35.89 5.95
C LEU A 178 29.36 -36.61 6.23
N ALA A 179 30.46 -36.16 5.64
CA ALA A 179 31.79 -36.71 5.91
C ALA A 179 32.18 -36.51 7.39
N THR A 180 31.93 -35.35 7.98
CA THR A 180 32.19 -35.07 9.40
C THR A 180 31.36 -36.00 10.28
N GLN A 181 30.08 -36.20 9.97
CA GLN A 181 29.20 -37.09 10.73
C GLN A 181 29.65 -38.53 10.68
N ARG A 182 30.07 -38.98 9.49
CA ARG A 182 30.67 -40.32 9.32
C ARG A 182 31.89 -40.51 10.20
N GLN A 183 32.81 -39.54 10.23
CA GLN A 183 33.99 -39.57 11.06
C GLN A 183 33.65 -39.65 12.56
N LYS A 184 32.71 -38.81 13.04
CA LYS A 184 32.24 -38.84 14.43
C LYS A 184 31.67 -40.20 14.83
N VAL A 185 30.97 -40.89 13.93
CA VAL A 185 30.46 -42.25 14.20
C VAL A 185 31.61 -43.24 14.33
N LEU A 186 32.59 -43.20 13.42
CA LEU A 186 33.77 -44.04 13.47
C LEU A 186 34.60 -43.85 14.74
N ASP A 187 34.85 -42.58 15.15
CA ASP A 187 35.59 -42.23 16.35
C ASP A 187 34.89 -42.80 17.60
N ARG A 188 33.56 -42.68 17.70
CA ARG A 188 32.79 -43.25 18.85
C ARG A 188 32.90 -44.78 18.93
N PHE A 189 32.87 -45.47 17.79
CA PHE A 189 33.08 -46.93 17.80
C PHE A 189 34.48 -47.33 18.24
N THR A 190 35.48 -46.54 17.81
CA THR A 190 36.87 -46.76 18.25
C THR A 190 37.02 -46.59 19.76
N ASP A 191 36.42 -45.53 20.33
CA ASP A 191 36.43 -45.25 21.76
C ASP A 191 35.75 -46.34 22.60
N MET A 192 34.69 -46.94 22.06
CA MET A 192 33.91 -48.00 22.74
C MET A 192 34.56 -49.35 22.65
N LYS A 193 35.68 -49.53 21.93
CA LYS A 193 36.36 -50.83 21.68
C LYS A 193 35.39 -51.93 21.18
N ALA A 194 34.33 -51.52 20.52
CA ALA A 194 33.32 -52.42 19.96
C ALA A 194 33.78 -52.97 18.60
N GLU A 195 33.53 -54.24 18.30
CA GLU A 195 33.69 -54.75 16.97
C GLU A 195 32.70 -54.04 16.02
N LEU A 196 33.25 -53.28 15.08
CA LEU A 196 32.49 -52.59 14.06
C LEU A 196 32.11 -53.59 13.00
N ASP A 197 30.80 -53.79 12.79
CA ASP A 197 30.31 -54.44 11.59
C ASP A 197 30.31 -53.39 10.44
N PRO A 198 31.20 -53.49 9.44
CA PRO A 198 31.32 -52.53 8.35
C PRO A 198 30.00 -52.40 7.53
N GLN A 199 29.27 -53.50 7.38
CA GLN A 199 28.01 -53.51 6.59
C GLN A 199 26.93 -52.70 7.31
N ARG A 200 26.84 -52.83 8.61
CA ARG A 200 25.86 -52.09 9.41
C ARG A 200 26.17 -50.59 9.44
N LEU A 201 27.46 -50.22 9.52
CA LEU A 201 27.88 -48.82 9.44
C LEU A 201 27.49 -48.22 8.07
N GLU A 202 27.79 -48.91 6.98
CA GLU A 202 27.42 -48.39 5.64
C GLU A 202 25.90 -48.28 5.47
N GLN A 203 25.10 -49.21 6.01
CA GLN A 203 23.65 -49.11 5.98
C GLN A 203 23.15 -47.87 6.75
N GLU A 204 23.65 -47.58 7.95
CA GLU A 204 23.30 -46.39 8.72
C GLU A 204 23.72 -45.09 8.00
N MET A 205 24.89 -45.09 7.34
CA MET A 205 25.35 -43.96 6.56
C MET A 205 24.50 -43.71 5.31
N VAL A 206 24.06 -44.77 4.62
CA VAL A 206 23.12 -44.67 3.49
C VAL A 206 21.78 -44.11 3.97
N MET A 207 21.25 -44.59 5.09
CA MET A 207 20.01 -44.05 5.67
C MET A 207 20.15 -42.58 6.08
N LEU A 208 21.29 -42.19 6.67
CA LEU A 208 21.57 -40.80 7.00
C LEU A 208 21.62 -39.94 5.73
N ALA A 209 22.33 -40.39 4.70
CA ALA A 209 22.45 -39.67 3.44
C ALA A 209 21.07 -39.47 2.78
N GLN A 210 20.22 -40.50 2.78
CA GLN A 210 18.85 -40.38 2.25
C GLN A 210 17.97 -39.41 3.05
N LYS A 211 18.03 -39.47 4.38
CA LYS A 211 17.28 -38.53 5.26
C LYS A 211 17.77 -37.11 5.13
N SER A 212 19.03 -36.92 4.77
CA SER A 212 19.68 -35.60 4.69
C SER A 212 19.80 -35.11 3.26
N ASP A 213 19.20 -35.81 2.31
CA ASP A 213 19.21 -35.41 0.90
C ASP A 213 18.30 -34.15 0.76
N VAL A 214 18.95 -33.04 0.47
CA VAL A 214 18.31 -31.73 0.27
C VAL A 214 18.53 -31.20 -1.14
N ALA A 215 19.08 -31.99 -2.04
CA ALA A 215 19.42 -31.55 -3.40
C ALA A 215 18.19 -31.05 -4.15
N GLU A 216 17.08 -31.76 -4.04
CA GLU A 216 15.81 -31.38 -4.67
C GLU A 216 15.26 -30.06 -4.11
N GLU A 217 15.29 -29.86 -2.79
CA GLU A 217 14.85 -28.61 -2.14
C GLU A 217 15.68 -27.42 -2.60
N LEU A 218 17.00 -27.59 -2.70
CA LEU A 218 17.91 -26.54 -3.17
C LEU A 218 17.68 -26.20 -4.66
N ASP A 219 17.38 -27.19 -5.49
CA ASP A 219 17.02 -26.99 -6.90
C ASP A 219 15.68 -26.27 -7.05
N ARG A 220 14.69 -26.67 -6.25
CA ARG A 220 13.37 -26.00 -6.23
C ARG A 220 13.47 -24.57 -5.73
N LEU A 221 14.23 -24.29 -4.66
CA LEU A 221 14.50 -22.93 -4.18
C LEU A 221 15.10 -22.08 -5.31
N SER A 222 16.13 -22.58 -6.00
CA SER A 222 16.75 -21.88 -7.13
C SER A 222 15.74 -21.58 -8.26
N THR A 223 14.87 -22.54 -8.58
CA THR A 223 13.83 -22.39 -9.60
C THR A 223 12.81 -21.34 -9.21
N HIS A 224 12.35 -21.34 -7.96
CA HIS A 224 11.40 -20.37 -7.45
C HIS A 224 12.00 -18.95 -7.38
N ILE A 225 13.28 -18.79 -7.04
CA ILE A 225 13.99 -17.51 -7.09
C ILE A 225 13.95 -16.91 -8.49
N ILE A 226 14.27 -17.70 -9.50
CA ILE A 226 14.22 -17.26 -10.90
C ILE A 226 12.82 -16.82 -11.29
N GLU A 227 11.80 -17.57 -10.88
CA GLU A 227 10.40 -17.27 -11.19
C GLU A 227 9.93 -15.99 -10.47
N VAL A 228 10.30 -15.76 -9.20
CA VAL A 228 10.01 -14.51 -8.50
C VAL A 228 10.60 -13.32 -9.24
N ARG A 229 11.87 -13.38 -9.63
CA ARG A 229 12.52 -12.33 -10.43
C ARG A 229 11.80 -12.08 -11.76
N ARG A 230 11.36 -13.14 -12.43
CA ARG A 230 10.60 -13.04 -13.67
C ARG A 230 9.26 -12.32 -13.47
N VAL A 231 8.53 -12.66 -12.42
CA VAL A 231 7.23 -12.03 -12.10
C VAL A 231 7.40 -10.55 -11.74
N LEU A 232 8.40 -10.20 -10.94
CA LEU A 232 8.72 -8.81 -10.61
C LEU A 232 9.03 -7.97 -11.86
N LYS A 233 9.73 -8.55 -12.83
CA LYS A 233 10.10 -7.88 -14.09
C LYS A 233 8.91 -7.73 -15.04
N SER A 234 8.04 -8.74 -15.15
CA SER A 234 6.90 -8.72 -16.05
C SER A 234 5.83 -7.70 -15.61
N GLY A 235 5.68 -7.45 -14.32
CA GLY A 235 4.67 -6.53 -13.78
C GLY A 235 3.23 -7.05 -13.97
N GLY A 236 2.27 -6.14 -13.91
CA GLY A 236 0.85 -6.47 -13.94
C GLY A 236 0.36 -6.99 -12.59
N ALA A 237 -0.73 -7.75 -12.54
CA ALA A 237 -1.32 -8.30 -11.31
C ALA A 237 -0.41 -9.37 -10.67
N ALA A 238 0.78 -8.94 -10.21
CA ALA A 238 1.84 -9.81 -9.73
C ALA A 238 1.61 -10.34 -8.30
N GLY A 239 0.90 -9.61 -7.46
CA GLY A 239 0.82 -9.86 -6.02
C GLY A 239 0.39 -11.28 -5.65
N ARG A 240 -0.66 -11.84 -6.27
CA ARG A 240 -1.11 -13.23 -5.98
C ARG A 240 -0.09 -14.27 -6.37
N ARG A 241 0.59 -14.06 -7.51
CA ARG A 241 1.60 -15.00 -7.99
C ARG A 241 2.84 -14.97 -7.13
N LEU A 242 3.25 -13.77 -6.68
CA LEU A 242 4.34 -13.61 -5.73
C LEU A 242 4.00 -14.24 -4.37
N ASP A 243 2.78 -14.03 -3.83
CA ASP A 243 2.36 -14.66 -2.57
C ASP A 243 2.42 -16.20 -2.66
N PHE A 244 1.94 -16.79 -3.76
CA PHE A 244 2.08 -18.22 -4.00
C PHE A 244 3.55 -18.67 -4.02
N LEU A 245 4.44 -17.93 -4.71
CA LEU A 245 5.87 -18.24 -4.75
C LEU A 245 6.54 -18.11 -3.37
N MET A 246 6.12 -17.17 -2.53
CA MET A 246 6.58 -17.09 -1.14
C MET A 246 6.17 -18.33 -0.33
N GLN A 247 4.96 -18.86 -0.56
CA GLN A 247 4.51 -20.09 0.09
C GLN A 247 5.34 -21.29 -0.36
N GLU A 248 5.65 -21.42 -1.66
CA GLU A 248 6.51 -22.49 -2.17
C GLU A 248 7.94 -22.38 -1.61
N LEU A 249 8.56 -21.19 -1.64
CA LEU A 249 9.87 -20.97 -1.02
C LEU A 249 9.87 -21.37 0.47
N ASN A 250 8.83 -21.01 1.21
CA ASN A 250 8.70 -21.36 2.63
C ASN A 250 8.55 -22.88 2.82
N ARG A 251 7.82 -23.54 1.93
CA ARG A 251 7.67 -25.00 1.94
C ARG A 251 9.01 -25.69 1.78
N GLU A 252 9.82 -25.30 0.79
CA GLU A 252 11.14 -25.88 0.55
C GLU A 252 12.09 -25.58 1.74
N ALA A 253 12.08 -24.37 2.30
CA ALA A 253 12.86 -24.04 3.48
C ALA A 253 12.44 -24.85 4.73
N ASN A 254 11.14 -25.16 4.90
CA ASN A 254 10.66 -26.04 5.97
C ASN A 254 11.15 -27.48 5.78
N THR A 255 11.08 -28.01 4.57
CA THR A 255 11.57 -29.36 4.25
C THR A 255 13.07 -29.48 4.49
N LEU A 256 13.84 -28.47 4.04
CA LEU A 256 15.28 -28.37 4.33
C LEU A 256 15.55 -28.36 5.84
N GLY A 257 14.79 -27.58 6.62
CA GLY A 257 14.90 -27.54 8.08
C GLY A 257 14.60 -28.89 8.74
N SER A 258 13.60 -29.65 8.23
CA SER A 258 13.24 -30.96 8.76
C SER A 258 14.27 -32.04 8.45
N LYS A 259 15.03 -31.90 7.35
CA LYS A 259 16.13 -32.78 6.94
C LYS A 259 17.49 -32.36 7.51
N ALA A 260 17.53 -31.22 8.24
CA ALA A 260 18.76 -30.71 8.82
C ALA A 260 19.28 -31.63 9.95
N PHE A 261 20.52 -32.05 9.85
CA PHE A 261 21.19 -32.94 10.80
C PHE A 261 22.43 -32.30 11.45
N ASP A 262 22.80 -31.12 11.02
CA ASP A 262 23.95 -30.35 11.50
C ASP A 262 23.48 -28.94 11.91
N PRO A 263 24.03 -28.34 12.99
CA PRO A 263 23.65 -26.98 13.40
C PRO A 263 23.76 -25.92 12.28
N ARG A 264 24.72 -26.06 11.36
CA ARG A 264 24.93 -25.15 10.24
C ARG A 264 23.76 -25.21 9.24
N SER A 265 23.28 -26.44 8.91
CA SER A 265 22.12 -26.60 8.04
C SER A 265 20.82 -26.11 8.71
N THR A 266 20.69 -26.30 10.03
CA THR A 266 19.56 -25.77 10.80
C THR A 266 19.57 -24.24 10.78
N GLN A 267 20.73 -23.61 11.02
CA GLN A 267 20.85 -22.14 11.01
C GLN A 267 20.54 -21.57 9.63
N ALA A 268 21.02 -22.21 8.56
CA ALA A 268 20.72 -21.78 7.21
C ALA A 268 19.21 -21.88 6.89
N ALA A 269 18.55 -22.96 7.31
CA ALA A 269 17.09 -23.09 7.14
C ALA A 269 16.32 -21.96 7.90
N VAL A 270 16.78 -21.59 9.09
CA VAL A 270 16.20 -20.47 9.84
C VAL A 270 16.41 -19.15 9.11
N ASN A 271 17.62 -18.88 8.60
CA ASN A 271 17.91 -17.66 7.85
C ASN A 271 17.04 -17.56 6.59
N LEU A 272 16.93 -18.63 5.82
CA LEU A 272 16.06 -18.69 4.64
C LEU A 272 14.61 -18.34 5.00
N LYS A 273 14.07 -18.90 6.08
CA LYS A 273 12.70 -18.60 6.53
C LYS A 273 12.51 -17.14 6.92
N VAL A 274 13.49 -16.53 7.58
CA VAL A 274 13.44 -15.10 7.95
C VAL A 274 13.41 -14.23 6.70
N LEU A 275 14.29 -14.50 5.72
CA LEU A 275 14.34 -13.75 4.46
C LEU A 275 13.04 -13.91 3.65
N ILE A 276 12.49 -15.12 3.61
CA ILE A 276 11.23 -15.41 2.91
C ILE A 276 10.06 -14.69 3.56
N GLU A 277 9.96 -14.67 4.90
CA GLU A 277 8.87 -13.95 5.59
C GLU A 277 8.99 -12.45 5.39
N GLN A 278 10.20 -11.89 5.44
CA GLN A 278 10.41 -10.48 5.11
C GLN A 278 9.97 -10.13 3.67
N MET A 279 10.24 -11.00 2.70
CA MET A 279 9.76 -10.81 1.33
C MET A 279 8.23 -10.91 1.25
N ARG A 280 7.63 -11.85 1.98
CA ARG A 280 6.18 -12.04 2.01
C ARG A 280 5.45 -10.81 2.52
N GLU A 281 5.96 -10.15 3.57
CA GLU A 281 5.42 -8.88 4.05
C GLU A 281 5.46 -7.78 2.98
N GLN A 282 6.54 -7.68 2.21
CA GLN A 282 6.65 -6.71 1.13
C GLN A 282 5.70 -7.04 -0.03
N VAL A 283 5.56 -8.31 -0.37
CA VAL A 283 4.67 -8.79 -1.44
C VAL A 283 3.20 -8.44 -1.18
N GLN A 284 2.77 -8.38 0.09
CA GLN A 284 1.41 -7.98 0.45
C GLN A 284 1.04 -6.57 -0.03
N ASN A 285 2.00 -5.71 -0.28
CA ASN A 285 1.80 -4.35 -0.76
C ASN A 285 2.00 -4.21 -2.28
N ILE A 286 2.26 -5.30 -3.01
CA ILE A 286 2.50 -5.30 -4.46
C ILE A 286 1.21 -5.64 -5.23
N GLU A 287 0.96 -4.82 -6.27
CA GLU A 287 -0.05 -5.05 -7.30
C GLU A 287 0.56 -5.61 -8.57
#